data_166995013b6fcb8cbf0b25ea2de13768
#
_entry.id   166995013b6fcb8cbf0b25ea2de13768
#
_cell.length_a   1.000
_cell.length_b   1.000
_cell.length_c   1.000
_cell.angle_alpha   90.00
_cell.angle_beta   90.00
_cell.angle_gamma   90.00
#
_symmetry.space_group_name_H-M   'P 1'
#
loop_
_entity.id
_entity.type
_entity.pdbx_description
1 polymer ?
#
loop_
_entity_poly.entity_id
_entity_poly.type
_entity_poly.pdbx_seq_one_letter_code
_entity_poly.pdbx_strand_id
1 'polypeptide(L)'
;KTTTTTTLLLLLALTFNAWGQTKEMSINPEESSIHWLAKKVTGQHDGTIKITSGSLTMQNDLISGGNFEVDMTSIFVSDLNGEYKQKLEGHLKSDDFFSVDKFPKANLLIKETRQKMPNHYEINADLTIKGITNPVSFEMHIEDNVAMSKLIIDRSKFDVRYGSNSFFENLGDKTIYDDFEIDVTLKF
;
A
#
# COMPACT_ATOMS: atom_id res chain seq x y z
N LYS A 1 -61.09 -2.34 -55.35
CA LYS A 1 -59.86 -3.02 -54.85
C LYS A 1 -59.09 -2.02 -54.04
N THR A 2 -59.21 -2.09 -52.71
CA THR A 2 -58.49 -1.26 -51.77
C THR A 2 -57.29 -2.06 -51.28
N THR A 3 -56.09 -1.63 -51.58
CA THR A 3 -54.79 -2.16 -51.10
C THR A 3 -54.40 -1.44 -49.81
N THR A 4 -54.45 -2.16 -48.69
CA THR A 4 -53.99 -1.68 -47.39
C THR A 4 -52.50 -1.97 -47.26
N THR A 5 -51.70 -0.93 -47.25
CA THR A 5 -50.22 -1.01 -47.03
C THR A 5 -49.95 -1.00 -45.53
N THR A 6 -49.53 -2.13 -44.97
CA THR A 6 -49.15 -2.24 -43.55
C THR A 6 -47.67 -1.81 -43.39
N THR A 7 -47.48 -0.64 -42.79
CA THR A 7 -46.13 -0.14 -42.47
C THR A 7 -45.65 -0.81 -41.17
N LEU A 8 -44.65 -1.70 -41.27
CA LEU A 8 -43.99 -2.34 -40.14
C LEU A 8 -42.94 -1.39 -39.55
N LEU A 9 -43.23 -0.78 -38.40
CA LEU A 9 -42.31 0.05 -37.67
C LEU A 9 -41.30 -0.87 -36.91
N LEU A 10 -40.06 -0.92 -37.39
CA LEU A 10 -38.99 -1.66 -36.73
C LEU A 10 -38.41 -0.78 -35.59
N LEU A 11 -38.81 -1.04 -34.33
CA LEU A 11 -38.23 -0.41 -33.15
C LEU A 11 -36.82 -0.99 -32.94
N LEU A 12 -35.79 -0.23 -33.32
CA LEU A 12 -34.39 -0.52 -33.03
C LEU A 12 -34.13 -0.16 -31.55
N ALA A 13 -34.19 -1.15 -30.66
CA ALA A 13 -33.81 -0.97 -29.27
C ALA A 13 -32.27 -0.80 -29.17
N LEU A 14 -31.80 0.45 -29.06
CA LEU A 14 -30.42 0.76 -28.72
C LEU A 14 -30.19 0.39 -27.25
N THR A 15 -29.62 -0.78 -27.01
CA THR A 15 -29.11 -1.13 -25.68
C THR A 15 -27.84 -0.34 -25.43
N PHE A 16 -27.95 0.78 -24.70
CA PHE A 16 -26.79 1.46 -24.13
C PHE A 16 -26.18 0.52 -23.07
N ASN A 17 -25.10 -0.15 -23.42
CA ASN A 17 -24.22 -0.74 -22.42
C ASN A 17 -23.51 0.44 -21.73
N ALA A 18 -24.02 0.86 -20.58
CA ALA A 18 -23.32 1.78 -19.68
C ALA A 18 -22.15 1.00 -19.05
N TRP A 19 -21.05 0.88 -19.78
CA TRP A 19 -19.79 0.44 -19.21
C TRP A 19 -19.34 1.55 -18.28
N GLY A 20 -19.33 1.26 -16.97
CA GLY A 20 -18.83 2.22 -15.99
C GLY A 20 -17.45 2.69 -16.41
N GLN A 21 -17.24 4.00 -16.41
CA GLN A 21 -15.99 4.61 -16.81
C GLN A 21 -14.92 4.24 -15.77
N THR A 22 -13.92 3.43 -16.19
CA THR A 22 -12.75 3.13 -15.39
C THR A 22 -11.67 4.15 -15.71
N LYS A 23 -11.07 4.76 -14.67
CA LYS A 23 -9.99 5.73 -14.78
C LYS A 23 -8.86 5.30 -13.86
N GLU A 24 -7.63 5.39 -14.32
CA GLU A 24 -6.44 5.25 -13.48
C GLU A 24 -5.94 6.62 -13.05
N MET A 25 -5.63 6.74 -11.75
CA MET A 25 -4.96 7.90 -11.16
C MET A 25 -3.56 7.44 -10.75
N SER A 26 -2.56 7.81 -11.56
CA SER A 26 -1.15 7.51 -11.26
C SER A 26 -0.62 8.50 -10.24
N ILE A 27 0.18 8.01 -9.28
CA ILE A 27 0.83 8.88 -8.29
C ILE A 27 1.96 9.68 -8.94
N ASN A 28 2.29 10.80 -8.30
CA ASN A 28 3.57 11.49 -8.47
C ASN A 28 4.53 10.99 -7.36
N PRO A 29 5.51 10.11 -7.66
CA PRO A 29 6.41 9.56 -6.65
C PRO A 29 7.26 10.59 -5.92
N GLU A 30 7.65 11.68 -6.60
CA GLU A 30 8.49 12.73 -6.01
C GLU A 30 7.75 13.60 -4.99
N GLU A 31 6.42 13.66 -5.08
CA GLU A 31 5.56 14.39 -4.14
C GLU A 31 4.86 13.46 -3.14
N SER A 32 4.98 12.15 -3.31
CA SER A 32 4.45 11.14 -2.40
C SER A 32 5.47 10.76 -1.34
N SER A 33 5.01 10.35 -0.17
CA SER A 33 5.90 9.99 0.94
C SER A 33 5.38 8.78 1.70
N ILE A 34 6.33 7.98 2.18
CA ILE A 34 6.09 6.90 3.14
C ILE A 34 7.04 7.11 4.31
N HIS A 35 6.48 7.24 5.51
CA HIS A 35 7.21 7.33 6.77
C HIS A 35 6.95 6.07 7.59
N TRP A 36 8.00 5.48 8.16
CA TRP A 36 7.92 4.30 9.01
C TRP A 36 8.34 4.61 10.44
N LEU A 37 7.70 3.95 11.41
CA LEU A 37 8.02 3.99 12.83
C LEU A 37 8.07 2.56 13.37
N ALA A 38 9.21 2.17 13.91
CA ALA A 38 9.44 0.87 14.56
C ALA A 38 9.83 1.06 16.02
N LYS A 39 9.24 0.25 16.90
CA LYS A 39 9.42 0.35 18.35
C LYS A 39 10.12 -0.89 18.91
N LYS A 40 10.90 -0.71 19.96
CA LYS A 40 11.50 -1.76 20.75
C LYS A 40 11.33 -1.43 22.24
N VAL A 41 11.58 -2.39 23.12
CA VAL A 41 11.45 -2.19 24.59
C VAL A 41 12.22 -0.96 25.07
N THR A 42 13.39 -0.68 24.50
CA THR A 42 14.30 0.40 24.96
C THR A 42 14.20 1.68 24.14
N GLY A 43 13.24 1.82 23.22
CA GLY A 43 13.08 3.03 22.42
C GLY A 43 12.41 2.77 21.07
N GLN A 44 12.63 3.67 20.14
CA GLN A 44 12.05 3.60 18.80
C GLN A 44 13.01 4.17 17.78
N HIS A 45 12.79 3.84 16.52
CA HIS A 45 13.45 4.45 15.37
C HIS A 45 12.41 4.76 14.29
N ASP A 46 12.66 5.80 13.52
CA ASP A 46 11.81 6.22 12.43
C ASP A 46 12.62 6.60 11.19
N GLY A 47 11.89 6.67 10.08
CA GLY A 47 12.53 7.04 8.84
C GLY A 47 11.58 7.06 7.67
N THR A 48 12.14 7.04 6.47
CA THR A 48 11.39 7.07 5.22
C THR A 48 11.79 5.94 4.30
N ILE A 49 10.92 5.66 3.34
CA ILE A 49 11.18 4.75 2.24
C ILE A 49 10.48 5.30 0.99
N LYS A 50 11.11 5.15 -0.19
CA LYS A 50 10.58 5.72 -1.43
C LYS A 50 9.55 4.81 -2.07
N ILE A 51 8.43 5.40 -2.46
CA ILE A 51 7.51 4.80 -3.42
C ILE A 51 8.03 5.09 -4.83
N THR A 52 8.03 4.09 -5.71
CA THR A 52 8.58 4.23 -7.06
C THR A 52 7.52 4.36 -8.13
N SER A 53 6.39 3.72 -7.91
CA SER A 53 5.25 3.77 -8.83
C SER A 53 3.97 3.35 -8.13
N GLY A 54 2.85 3.68 -8.74
CA GLY A 54 1.55 3.18 -8.31
C GLY A 54 0.40 3.95 -8.94
N SER A 55 -0.77 3.36 -8.85
CA SER A 55 -2.02 3.98 -9.26
C SER A 55 -3.19 3.50 -8.43
N LEU A 56 -4.21 4.35 -8.32
CA LEU A 56 -5.56 3.97 -7.91
C LEU A 56 -6.42 3.75 -9.15
N THR A 57 -7.20 2.69 -9.14
CA THR A 57 -8.23 2.44 -10.15
C THR A 57 -9.55 2.99 -9.62
N MET A 58 -10.15 3.90 -10.40
CA MET A 58 -11.45 4.48 -10.11
C MET A 58 -12.51 3.87 -11.02
N GLN A 59 -13.66 3.54 -10.47
CA GLN A 59 -14.85 3.11 -11.22
C GLN A 59 -16.05 3.92 -10.75
N ASN A 60 -16.67 4.69 -11.64
CA ASN A 60 -17.77 5.59 -11.30
C ASN A 60 -17.42 6.55 -10.13
N ASP A 61 -16.23 7.14 -10.19
CA ASP A 61 -15.66 8.06 -9.19
C ASP A 61 -15.40 7.44 -7.80
N LEU A 62 -15.47 6.12 -7.67
CA LEU A 62 -15.12 5.39 -6.45
C LEU A 62 -13.82 4.61 -6.65
N ILE A 63 -13.01 4.50 -5.60
CA ILE A 63 -11.84 3.63 -5.62
C ILE A 63 -12.32 2.19 -5.76
N SER A 64 -11.83 1.47 -6.76
CA SER A 64 -12.16 0.07 -7.05
C SER A 64 -10.96 -0.86 -7.00
N GLY A 65 -9.74 -0.32 -6.95
CA GLY A 65 -8.50 -1.06 -6.93
C GLY A 65 -7.29 -0.15 -6.92
N GLY A 66 -6.12 -0.73 -7.08
CA GLY A 66 -4.85 0.00 -7.17
C GLY A 66 -3.65 -0.90 -6.92
N ASN A 67 -2.48 -0.44 -7.32
CA ASN A 67 -1.23 -1.11 -7.05
C ASN A 67 -0.14 -0.08 -6.75
N PHE A 68 0.82 -0.47 -5.89
CA PHE A 68 1.91 0.40 -5.47
C PHE A 68 3.19 -0.41 -5.33
N GLU A 69 4.32 0.19 -5.73
CA GLU A 69 5.65 -0.40 -5.60
C GLU A 69 6.56 0.52 -4.78
N VAL A 70 7.31 -0.08 -3.86
CA VAL A 70 8.24 0.60 -2.94
C VAL A 70 9.65 0.06 -3.15
N ASP A 71 10.64 0.95 -3.19
CA ASP A 71 12.06 0.60 -3.26
C ASP A 71 12.62 0.31 -1.87
N MET A 72 12.77 -0.96 -1.52
CA MET A 72 13.31 -1.40 -0.22
C MET A 72 14.78 -1.01 -0.02
N THR A 73 15.53 -0.75 -1.09
CA THR A 73 16.92 -0.30 -1.00
C THR A 73 17.03 1.15 -0.51
N SER A 74 15.94 1.91 -0.63
CA SER A 74 15.84 3.31 -0.24
C SER A 74 15.57 3.55 1.24
N ILE A 75 15.48 2.49 2.07
CA ILE A 75 15.28 2.62 3.52
C ILE A 75 16.28 3.62 4.09
N PHE A 76 15.75 4.66 4.73
CA PHE A 76 16.49 5.77 5.32
C PHE A 76 16.05 5.96 6.76
N VAL A 77 17.01 6.15 7.67
CA VAL A 77 16.78 6.41 9.11
C VAL A 77 16.84 7.91 9.36
N SER A 78 15.81 8.49 9.99
CA SER A 78 15.69 9.93 10.20
C SER A 78 16.15 10.39 11.57
N ASP A 79 16.00 9.56 12.58
CA ASP A 79 16.24 9.88 14.01
C ASP A 79 17.69 9.71 14.47
N LEU A 80 18.58 9.16 13.62
CA LEU A 80 20.01 8.94 13.92
C LEU A 80 20.90 9.67 12.94
N ASN A 81 22.17 9.87 13.36
CA ASN A 81 23.21 10.50 12.55
C ASN A 81 24.52 9.68 12.56
N GLY A 82 25.39 9.96 11.57
CA GLY A 82 26.74 9.41 11.48
C GLY A 82 26.78 7.89 11.44
N GLU A 83 27.68 7.29 12.19
CA GLU A 83 27.94 5.85 12.17
C GLU A 83 26.76 5.01 12.69
N TYR A 84 26.00 5.48 13.67
CA TYR A 84 24.83 4.78 14.20
C TYR A 84 23.73 4.66 13.16
N LYS A 85 23.49 5.72 12.39
CA LYS A 85 22.56 5.69 11.26
C LYS A 85 22.98 4.66 10.23
N GLN A 86 24.25 4.70 9.78
CA GLN A 86 24.76 3.75 8.78
C GLN A 86 24.66 2.30 9.25
N LYS A 87 24.96 2.03 10.53
CA LYS A 87 24.82 0.70 11.12
C LYS A 87 23.37 0.23 11.11
N LEU A 88 22.42 1.06 11.50
CA LEU A 88 21.01 0.70 11.51
C LEU A 88 20.48 0.49 10.09
N GLU A 89 20.76 1.41 9.15
CA GLU A 89 20.37 1.24 7.75
C GLU A 89 20.95 -0.03 7.14
N GLY A 90 22.23 -0.32 7.36
CA GLY A 90 22.87 -1.54 6.91
C GLY A 90 22.22 -2.78 7.49
N HIS A 91 21.88 -2.78 8.79
CA HIS A 91 21.19 -3.87 9.43
C HIS A 91 19.77 -4.08 8.89
N LEU A 92 18.97 -3.02 8.73
CA LEU A 92 17.63 -3.11 8.15
C LEU A 92 17.65 -3.67 6.72
N LYS A 93 18.70 -3.37 5.95
CA LYS A 93 18.87 -3.85 4.57
C LYS A 93 19.43 -5.26 4.47
N SER A 94 20.07 -5.77 5.53
CA SER A 94 20.75 -7.06 5.54
C SER A 94 19.81 -8.27 5.49
N ASP A 95 20.37 -9.46 5.31
CA ASP A 95 19.65 -10.74 5.32
C ASP A 95 18.96 -11.04 6.66
N ASP A 96 19.48 -10.47 7.77
CA ASP A 96 18.87 -10.63 9.08
C ASP A 96 17.54 -9.88 9.22
N PHE A 97 17.25 -8.94 8.30
CA PHE A 97 16.04 -8.13 8.36
C PHE A 97 15.25 -8.19 7.04
N PHE A 98 15.38 -7.23 6.14
CA PHE A 98 14.58 -7.18 4.91
C PHE A 98 15.22 -7.86 3.70
N SER A 99 16.50 -8.25 3.75
CA SER A 99 17.24 -8.91 2.64
C SER A 99 17.10 -8.15 1.32
N VAL A 100 17.34 -6.84 1.33
CA VAL A 100 17.00 -5.97 0.17
C VAL A 100 17.77 -6.32 -1.11
N ASP A 101 18.95 -6.96 -0.99
CA ASP A 101 19.70 -7.43 -2.15
C ASP A 101 18.98 -8.55 -2.91
N LYS A 102 18.16 -9.34 -2.20
CA LYS A 102 17.34 -10.43 -2.77
C LYS A 102 15.93 -9.96 -3.09
N PHE A 103 15.41 -9.05 -2.28
CA PHE A 103 14.05 -8.54 -2.35
C PHE A 103 14.04 -7.00 -2.38
N PRO A 104 14.50 -6.39 -3.49
CA PRO A 104 14.67 -4.94 -3.57
C PRO A 104 13.35 -4.16 -3.60
N LYS A 105 12.21 -4.85 -3.71
CA LYS A 105 10.88 -4.23 -3.84
C LYS A 105 9.89 -4.82 -2.84
N ALA A 106 8.99 -3.97 -2.35
CA ALA A 106 7.75 -4.37 -1.73
C ALA A 106 6.57 -3.89 -2.59
N ASN A 107 5.47 -4.65 -2.58
CA ASN A 107 4.31 -4.37 -3.43
C ASN A 107 3.02 -4.44 -2.62
N LEU A 108 2.09 -3.54 -2.91
CA LEU A 108 0.75 -3.56 -2.38
C LEU A 108 -0.25 -3.59 -3.53
N LEU A 109 -1.18 -4.56 -3.51
CA LEU A 109 -2.26 -4.72 -4.48
C LEU A 109 -3.60 -4.61 -3.77
N ILE A 110 -4.36 -3.57 -4.04
CA ILE A 110 -5.71 -3.40 -3.52
C ILE A 110 -6.64 -4.44 -4.15
N LYS A 111 -7.32 -5.22 -3.31
CA LYS A 111 -8.23 -6.29 -3.71
C LYS A 111 -9.68 -5.89 -3.61
N GLU A 112 -10.02 -5.21 -2.52
CA GLU A 112 -11.37 -4.77 -2.22
C GLU A 112 -11.36 -3.40 -1.59
N THR A 113 -12.36 -2.61 -1.88
CA THR A 113 -12.57 -1.28 -1.30
C THR A 113 -14.00 -1.13 -0.85
N ARG A 114 -14.20 -0.44 0.26
CA ARG A 114 -15.52 -0.11 0.74
C ARG A 114 -15.56 1.35 1.19
N GLN A 115 -16.32 2.19 0.51
CA GLN A 115 -16.55 3.56 0.96
C GLN A 115 -17.41 3.54 2.23
N LYS A 116 -16.89 4.11 3.32
CA LYS A 116 -17.57 4.26 4.62
C LYS A 116 -18.34 5.57 4.70
N MET A 117 -17.72 6.64 4.22
CA MET A 117 -18.22 8.00 4.15
C MET A 117 -17.62 8.67 2.90
N PRO A 118 -18.13 9.83 2.47
CA PRO A 118 -17.46 10.58 1.41
C PRO A 118 -15.96 10.70 1.68
N ASN A 119 -15.13 10.37 0.69
CA ASN A 119 -13.67 10.42 0.74
C ASN A 119 -12.98 9.46 1.72
N HIS A 120 -13.71 8.63 2.46
CA HIS A 120 -13.16 7.65 3.40
C HIS A 120 -13.45 6.22 2.97
N TYR A 121 -12.40 5.42 2.85
CA TYR A 121 -12.44 4.05 2.37
C TYR A 121 -11.80 3.09 3.36
N GLU A 122 -12.41 1.93 3.53
CA GLU A 122 -11.78 0.74 4.07
C GLU A 122 -11.19 -0.04 2.90
N ILE A 123 -9.90 -0.34 2.99
CA ILE A 123 -9.11 -1.00 1.95
C ILE A 123 -8.67 -2.36 2.45
N ASN A 124 -8.91 -3.41 1.66
CA ASN A 124 -8.31 -4.72 1.82
C ASN A 124 -7.33 -4.95 0.67
N ALA A 125 -6.09 -5.26 1.00
CA ALA A 125 -5.01 -5.39 0.04
C ALA A 125 -4.11 -6.58 0.34
N ASP A 126 -3.42 -7.06 -0.69
CA ASP A 126 -2.31 -7.99 -0.57
C ASP A 126 -1.00 -7.20 -0.49
N LEU A 127 -0.26 -7.34 0.61
CA LEU A 127 1.06 -6.76 0.80
C LEU A 127 2.12 -7.84 0.63
N THR A 128 3.12 -7.57 -0.21
CA THR A 128 4.26 -8.46 -0.43
C THR A 128 5.54 -7.81 0.07
N ILE A 129 6.18 -8.44 1.07
CA ILE A 129 7.51 -8.07 1.61
C ILE A 129 8.37 -9.34 1.65
N LYS A 130 9.64 -9.26 1.29
CA LYS A 130 10.56 -10.41 1.22
C LYS A 130 10.01 -11.59 0.39
N GLY A 131 9.23 -11.31 -0.66
CA GLY A 131 8.60 -12.35 -1.49
C GLY A 131 7.42 -13.07 -0.83
N ILE A 132 7.02 -12.71 0.38
CA ILE A 132 5.89 -13.28 1.11
C ILE A 132 4.71 -12.31 1.02
N THR A 133 3.55 -12.83 0.61
CA THR A 133 2.31 -12.04 0.47
C THR A 133 1.35 -12.36 1.60
N ASN A 134 0.87 -11.32 2.27
CA ASN A 134 -0.16 -11.42 3.30
C ASN A 134 -1.24 -10.36 3.12
N PRO A 135 -2.48 -10.64 3.52
CA PRO A 135 -3.55 -9.65 3.51
C PRO A 135 -3.31 -8.59 4.59
N VAL A 136 -3.60 -7.35 4.23
CA VAL A 136 -3.61 -6.19 5.14
C VAL A 136 -4.89 -5.40 4.94
N SER A 137 -5.37 -4.76 6.02
CA SER A 137 -6.55 -3.89 5.97
C SER A 137 -6.20 -2.56 6.62
N PHE A 138 -6.63 -1.47 5.99
CA PHE A 138 -6.37 -0.12 6.49
C PHE A 138 -7.44 0.85 6.00
N GLU A 139 -7.47 2.03 6.59
CA GLU A 139 -8.32 3.12 6.14
C GLU A 139 -7.54 4.07 5.22
N MET A 140 -8.20 4.59 4.20
CA MET A 140 -7.68 5.59 3.28
C MET A 140 -8.64 6.77 3.22
N HIS A 141 -8.11 7.97 3.42
CA HIS A 141 -8.80 9.22 3.13
C HIS A 141 -8.23 9.83 1.87
N ILE A 142 -9.10 10.23 0.92
CA ILE A 142 -8.68 10.87 -0.33
C ILE A 142 -9.43 12.19 -0.53
N GLU A 143 -8.71 13.29 -0.68
CA GLU A 143 -9.23 14.62 -0.93
C GLU A 143 -8.25 15.43 -1.78
N ASP A 144 -8.75 16.22 -2.70
CA ASP A 144 -7.96 17.13 -3.56
C ASP A 144 -6.75 16.46 -4.23
N ASN A 145 -6.91 15.24 -4.76
CA ASN A 145 -5.84 14.42 -5.35
C ASN A 145 -4.72 14.01 -4.37
N VAL A 146 -5.01 14.01 -3.07
CA VAL A 146 -4.11 13.49 -2.04
C VAL A 146 -4.80 12.33 -1.32
N ALA A 147 -4.16 11.17 -1.27
CA ALA A 147 -4.62 10.06 -0.45
C ALA A 147 -3.69 9.88 0.76
N MET A 148 -4.28 9.71 1.93
CA MET A 148 -3.58 9.49 3.20
C MET A 148 -4.05 8.19 3.83
N SER A 149 -3.10 7.41 4.34
CA SER A 149 -3.37 6.15 5.04
C SER A 149 -2.38 5.93 6.16
N LYS A 150 -2.82 5.22 7.19
CA LYS A 150 -1.96 4.68 8.23
C LYS A 150 -2.14 3.16 8.30
N LEU A 151 -1.03 2.43 8.18
CA LEU A 151 -1.00 0.98 8.26
C LEU A 151 -0.22 0.54 9.50
N ILE A 152 -0.67 -0.52 10.15
CA ILE A 152 0.10 -1.27 11.14
C ILE A 152 0.40 -2.62 10.52
N ILE A 153 1.69 -2.95 10.42
CA ILE A 153 2.17 -4.14 9.72
C ILE A 153 2.93 -5.01 10.72
N ASP A 154 2.45 -6.24 10.89
CA ASP A 154 3.13 -7.27 11.65
C ASP A 154 4.24 -7.90 10.79
N ARG A 155 5.50 -7.53 11.06
CA ARG A 155 6.68 -7.98 10.30
C ARG A 155 6.94 -9.48 10.43
N SER A 156 6.45 -10.10 11.48
CA SER A 156 6.63 -11.55 11.69
C SER A 156 5.98 -12.39 10.60
N LYS A 157 4.88 -11.88 10.02
CA LYS A 157 4.17 -12.50 8.90
C LYS A 157 4.97 -12.51 7.59
N PHE A 158 6.03 -11.70 7.51
CA PHE A 158 6.90 -11.57 6.33
C PHE A 158 8.30 -12.15 6.59
N ASP A 159 8.44 -13.04 7.57
CA ASP A 159 9.70 -13.68 7.93
C ASP A 159 10.83 -12.69 8.30
N VAL A 160 10.48 -11.55 8.90
CA VAL A 160 11.41 -10.60 9.48
C VAL A 160 11.57 -10.92 10.96
N ARG A 161 12.55 -11.79 11.29
CA ARG A 161 12.64 -12.47 12.58
C ARG A 161 13.46 -11.76 13.65
N TYR A 162 14.44 -10.96 13.25
CA TYR A 162 15.45 -10.41 14.17
C TYR A 162 14.79 -9.68 15.36
N GLY A 163 15.13 -10.11 16.59
CA GLY A 163 14.62 -9.50 17.81
C GLY A 163 13.10 -9.66 18.06
N SER A 164 12.43 -10.57 17.37
CA SER A 164 10.99 -10.80 17.49
C SER A 164 10.67 -11.87 18.53
N ASN A 165 9.78 -11.56 19.48
CA ASN A 165 9.26 -12.55 20.44
C ASN A 165 8.37 -13.62 19.79
N SER A 166 7.92 -13.43 18.56
CA SER A 166 7.19 -14.45 17.80
C SER A 166 8.10 -15.61 17.34
N PHE A 167 9.42 -15.40 17.33
CA PHE A 167 10.41 -16.40 16.91
C PHE A 167 11.41 -16.79 18.01
N PHE A 168 11.67 -15.92 18.98
CA PHE A 168 12.69 -16.12 20.00
C PHE A 168 12.15 -15.84 21.40
N GLU A 169 12.50 -16.66 22.35
CA GLU A 169 12.14 -16.47 23.76
C GLU A 169 13.24 -15.70 24.51
N ASN A 170 12.86 -15.07 25.63
CA ASN A 170 13.78 -14.46 26.60
C ASN A 170 14.66 -13.33 26.04
N LEU A 171 14.17 -12.57 25.06
CA LEU A 171 14.91 -11.45 24.47
C LEU A 171 15.11 -10.28 25.43
N GLY A 172 14.20 -10.08 26.41
CA GLY A 172 14.26 -8.95 27.35
C GLY A 172 14.32 -7.60 26.63
N ASP A 173 15.33 -6.78 26.99
CA ASP A 173 15.53 -5.44 26.40
C ASP A 173 15.93 -5.46 24.92
N LYS A 174 16.25 -6.64 24.36
CA LYS A 174 16.57 -6.79 22.94
C LYS A 174 15.32 -6.95 22.07
N THR A 175 14.14 -7.05 22.68
CA THR A 175 12.89 -7.22 21.95
C THR A 175 12.58 -6.00 21.09
N ILE A 176 12.33 -6.28 19.80
CA ILE A 176 11.77 -5.34 18.83
C ILE A 176 10.33 -5.78 18.60
N TYR A 177 9.37 -4.88 18.75
CA TYR A 177 7.96 -5.20 18.52
C TYR A 177 7.73 -5.63 17.06
N ASP A 178 6.81 -6.53 16.87
CA ASP A 178 6.53 -7.05 15.52
C ASP A 178 5.70 -6.07 14.70
N ASP A 179 4.87 -5.26 15.35
CA ASP A 179 4.12 -4.20 14.71
C ASP A 179 5.00 -2.98 14.42
N PHE A 180 4.98 -2.53 13.18
CA PHE A 180 5.50 -1.22 12.81
C PHE A 180 4.43 -0.39 12.09
N GLU A 181 4.49 0.92 12.29
CA GLU A 181 3.54 1.87 11.76
C GLU A 181 4.07 2.46 10.45
N ILE A 182 3.20 2.59 9.47
CA ILE A 182 3.51 3.21 8.18
C ILE A 182 2.48 4.31 7.92
N ASP A 183 2.95 5.55 7.85
CA ASP A 183 2.16 6.70 7.40
C ASP A 183 2.46 6.95 5.93
N VAL A 184 1.41 6.98 5.11
CA VAL A 184 1.49 7.12 3.65
C VAL A 184 0.75 8.37 3.22
N THR A 185 1.39 9.18 2.39
CA THR A 185 0.76 10.28 1.65
C THR A 185 1.06 10.11 0.18
N LEU A 186 0.01 9.94 -0.63
CA LEU A 186 0.11 9.80 -2.08
C LEU A 186 -0.46 11.05 -2.74
N LYS A 187 0.24 11.59 -3.72
CA LYS A 187 -0.22 12.69 -4.59
C LYS A 187 -0.40 12.21 -6.02
N PHE A 188 -1.52 12.61 -6.63
CA PHE A 188 -1.95 12.19 -7.97
C PHE A 188 -1.95 13.36 -8.95
#